data_b3bae9efaed766774d549ef0ba839584
#
_entry.id   b3bae9efaed766774d549ef0ba839584
#
_cell.length_a   1.000
_cell.length_b   1.000
_cell.length_c   1.000
_cell.angle_alpha   90.00
_cell.angle_beta   90.00
_cell.angle_gamma   90.00
#
_symmetry.space_group_name_H-M   'P 1'
#
loop_
_entity.id
_entity.type
_entity.pdbx_description
1 polymer ?
#
loop_
_entity_poly.entity_id
_entity_poly.type
_entity_poly.pdbx_seq_one_letter_code
_entity_poly.pdbx_strand_id
1 'polypeptide(L)'
;MSKTGITLLGISGSPRLKSTHYAVNAALDYARERHGAETDYFSVHAKTIGFCTHCDFCIRKKQGCIQDDAMSELYEKMLLADAWILASPVYQGQVSGQLKTVLDRCRAVAARDRHAFRDKVGMGICIGGDRSGGQEPSLQSLIGFYLINEMIPVGGGAFGANLGAAVWSRDKGAEGVKADEEGMAAVHRVVDRLIEMTRLVAGRRP
;
A
#
# COMPACT_ATOMS: atom_id res chain seq x y z
N MET A 1 12.29 3.63 24.84
CA MET A 1 11.86 2.21 24.78
C MET A 1 11.94 1.80 23.32
N SER A 2 12.79 0.87 22.95
CA SER A 2 12.86 0.36 21.57
C SER A 2 11.55 -0.37 21.26
N LYS A 3 10.88 0.02 20.18
CA LYS A 3 9.68 -0.66 19.66
C LYS A 3 10.07 -2.09 19.31
N THR A 4 9.52 -3.08 20.02
CA THR A 4 9.90 -4.49 19.86
C THR A 4 9.20 -5.18 18.68
N GLY A 5 8.25 -4.53 18.03
CA GLY A 5 7.44 -5.08 16.93
C GLY A 5 7.42 -4.20 15.67
N ILE A 6 7.27 -4.83 14.50
CA ILE A 6 7.01 -4.13 13.23
C ILE A 6 5.53 -3.78 13.16
N THR A 7 5.21 -2.52 12.82
CA THR A 7 3.85 -2.09 12.50
C THR A 7 3.68 -2.02 10.98
N LEU A 8 2.73 -2.79 10.47
CA LEU A 8 2.41 -2.89 9.06
C LEU A 8 1.04 -2.25 8.76
N LEU A 9 0.99 -1.29 7.84
CA LEU A 9 -0.23 -0.65 7.38
C LEU A 9 -0.68 -1.21 6.04
N GLY A 10 -1.87 -1.79 5.98
CA GLY A 10 -2.54 -2.18 4.73
C GLY A 10 -3.50 -1.09 4.26
N ILE A 11 -3.34 -0.64 3.02
CA ILE A 11 -4.21 0.39 2.40
C ILE A 11 -4.92 -0.21 1.20
N SER A 12 -6.25 -0.28 1.29
CA SER A 12 -7.11 -0.70 0.18
C SER A 12 -7.62 0.50 -0.60
N GLY A 13 -7.17 0.65 -1.84
CA GLY A 13 -7.62 1.67 -2.79
C GLY A 13 -8.92 1.31 -3.53
N SER A 14 -9.65 0.29 -3.09
CA SER A 14 -10.91 -0.11 -3.71
C SER A 14 -12.11 0.63 -3.10
N PRO A 15 -13.02 1.16 -3.92
CA PRO A 15 -14.29 1.70 -3.45
C PRO A 15 -15.26 0.60 -2.96
N ARG A 16 -14.91 -0.67 -3.08
CA ARG A 16 -15.74 -1.83 -2.71
C ARG A 16 -15.02 -2.72 -1.70
N LEU A 17 -15.75 -3.26 -0.73
CA LEU A 17 -15.23 -4.27 0.22
C LEU A 17 -15.31 -5.69 -0.40
N LYS A 18 -14.55 -5.91 -1.49
CA LYS A 18 -14.53 -7.19 -2.21
C LYS A 18 -13.09 -7.70 -2.39
N SER A 19 -12.64 -7.93 -3.62
CA SER A 19 -11.35 -8.55 -3.97
C SER A 19 -10.15 -7.89 -3.30
N THR A 20 -10.02 -6.56 -3.44
CA THR A 20 -8.87 -5.82 -2.89
C THR A 20 -8.88 -5.80 -1.36
N HIS A 21 -10.06 -5.61 -0.77
CA HIS A 21 -10.24 -5.70 0.68
C HIS A 21 -9.80 -7.07 1.22
N TYR A 22 -10.26 -8.15 0.58
CA TYR A 22 -9.86 -9.50 0.96
C TYR A 22 -8.35 -9.70 0.86
N ALA A 23 -7.73 -9.34 -0.28
CA ALA A 23 -6.30 -9.55 -0.49
C ALA A 23 -5.43 -8.80 0.53
N VAL A 24 -5.80 -7.56 0.89
CA VAL A 24 -5.07 -6.80 1.93
C VAL A 24 -5.21 -7.47 3.29
N ASN A 25 -6.44 -7.84 3.69
CA ASN A 25 -6.63 -8.46 5.00
C ASN A 25 -5.92 -9.81 5.09
N ALA A 26 -5.97 -10.64 4.04
CA ALA A 26 -5.21 -11.90 3.99
C ALA A 26 -3.69 -11.67 4.13
N ALA A 27 -3.15 -10.62 3.50
CA ALA A 27 -1.74 -10.24 3.65
C ALA A 27 -1.41 -9.78 5.08
N LEU A 28 -2.29 -9.00 5.71
CA LEU A 28 -2.13 -8.54 7.09
C LEU A 28 -2.25 -9.69 8.09
N ASP A 29 -3.21 -10.59 7.88
CA ASP A 29 -3.38 -11.79 8.72
C ASP A 29 -2.16 -12.70 8.63
N TYR A 30 -1.67 -12.96 7.41
CA TYR A 30 -0.44 -13.72 7.21
C TYR A 30 0.77 -13.07 7.92
N ALA A 31 0.93 -11.76 7.82
CA ALA A 31 2.01 -11.04 8.50
C ALA A 31 1.90 -11.17 10.03
N ARG A 32 0.69 -11.10 10.57
CA ARG A 32 0.42 -11.26 12.01
C ARG A 32 0.72 -12.68 12.49
N GLU A 33 0.18 -13.67 11.79
CA GLU A 33 0.28 -15.08 12.17
C GLU A 33 1.69 -15.64 11.99
N ARG A 34 2.32 -15.32 10.85
CA ARG A 34 3.62 -15.89 10.49
C ARG A 34 4.80 -15.15 11.09
N HIS A 35 4.68 -13.83 11.26
CA HIS A 35 5.81 -12.97 11.61
C HIS A 35 5.63 -12.20 12.91
N GLY A 36 4.45 -12.25 13.56
CA GLY A 36 4.14 -11.51 14.78
C GLY A 36 4.08 -9.98 14.56
N ALA A 37 3.78 -9.53 13.35
CA ALA A 37 3.67 -8.10 13.06
C ALA A 37 2.41 -7.49 13.69
N GLU A 38 2.52 -6.27 14.20
CA GLU A 38 1.35 -5.45 14.49
C GLU A 38 0.77 -4.92 13.18
N THR A 39 -0.55 -4.98 13.01
CA THR A 39 -1.18 -4.63 11.73
C THR A 39 -2.25 -3.59 11.93
N ASP A 40 -2.31 -2.62 11.02
CA ASP A 40 -3.36 -1.63 10.91
C ASP A 40 -3.92 -1.62 9.47
N TYR A 41 -5.14 -1.17 9.32
CA TYR A 41 -5.86 -1.20 8.05
C TYR A 41 -6.55 0.13 7.77
N PHE A 42 -6.49 0.54 6.48
CA PHE A 42 -7.26 1.67 5.97
C PHE A 42 -7.90 1.30 4.63
N SER A 43 -9.14 1.71 4.43
CA SER A 43 -9.85 1.55 3.15
C SER A 43 -10.43 2.89 2.70
N VAL A 44 -10.38 3.15 1.41
CA VAL A 44 -11.07 4.29 0.80
C VAL A 44 -12.59 4.07 0.67
N HIS A 45 -13.07 2.84 0.92
CA HIS A 45 -14.49 2.52 0.87
C HIS A 45 -15.29 3.39 1.84
N ALA A 46 -16.37 3.98 1.35
CA ALA A 46 -17.28 4.85 2.10
C ALA A 46 -16.60 6.05 2.79
N LYS A 47 -15.38 6.41 2.37
CA LYS A 47 -14.68 7.60 2.87
C LYS A 47 -14.69 8.71 1.83
N THR A 48 -14.91 9.95 2.28
CA THR A 48 -14.72 11.14 1.44
C THR A 48 -13.24 11.50 1.45
N ILE A 49 -12.63 11.52 0.26
CA ILE A 49 -11.25 11.96 0.03
C ILE A 49 -11.25 12.83 -1.22
N GLY A 50 -11.02 14.13 -1.03
CA GLY A 50 -10.99 15.09 -2.14
C GLY A 50 -9.68 15.01 -2.93
N PHE A 51 -9.75 15.28 -4.23
CA PHE A 51 -8.55 15.35 -5.08
C PHE A 51 -7.61 16.47 -4.63
N CYS A 52 -6.30 16.28 -4.84
CA CYS A 52 -5.34 17.37 -4.67
C CYS A 52 -5.60 18.45 -5.72
N THR A 53 -5.95 19.67 -5.28
CA THR A 53 -6.20 20.82 -6.16
C THR A 53 -4.95 21.64 -6.46
N HIS A 54 -3.80 21.18 -6.01
CA HIS A 54 -2.49 21.88 -6.15
C HIS A 54 -2.52 23.33 -5.64
N CYS A 55 -3.25 23.59 -4.57
CA CYS A 55 -3.44 24.94 -4.01
C CYS A 55 -2.21 25.48 -3.25
N ASP A 56 -1.17 24.64 -3.08
CA ASP A 56 0.10 24.95 -2.38
C ASP A 56 -0.03 25.37 -0.90
N PHE A 57 -1.19 25.18 -0.29
CA PHE A 57 -1.37 25.48 1.13
C PHE A 57 -0.37 24.72 1.99
N CYS A 58 -0.23 23.40 1.75
CA CYS A 58 0.70 22.54 2.49
C CYS A 58 2.17 22.99 2.33
N ILE A 59 2.56 23.49 1.16
CA ILE A 59 3.91 24.02 0.90
C ILE A 59 4.14 25.32 1.67
N ARG A 60 3.18 26.27 1.58
CA ARG A 60 3.32 27.60 2.20
C ARG A 60 3.20 27.56 3.71
N LYS A 61 2.29 26.72 4.25
CA LYS A 61 2.00 26.70 5.70
C LYS A 61 2.73 25.60 6.45
N LYS A 62 3.13 24.52 5.78
CA LYS A 62 3.77 23.32 6.37
C LYS A 62 2.97 22.69 7.54
N GLN A 63 1.66 22.86 7.51
CA GLN A 63 0.73 22.41 8.56
C GLN A 63 -0.14 21.21 8.12
N GLY A 64 0.14 20.62 6.96
CA GLY A 64 -0.68 19.57 6.37
C GLY A 64 -1.55 20.08 5.25
N CYS A 65 -2.59 19.32 4.87
CA CYS A 65 -3.53 19.72 3.83
C CYS A 65 -4.61 20.64 4.38
N ILE A 66 -5.10 21.57 3.55
CA ILE A 66 -6.25 22.42 3.92
C ILE A 66 -7.59 21.67 3.90
N GLN A 67 -7.66 20.56 3.14
CA GLN A 67 -8.87 19.76 3.10
C GLN A 67 -8.97 18.91 4.37
N ASP A 68 -10.07 19.06 5.10
CA ASP A 68 -10.42 18.26 6.27
C ASP A 68 -11.29 17.08 5.82
N ASP A 69 -10.66 15.91 5.64
CA ASP A 69 -11.29 14.69 5.16
C ASP A 69 -10.58 13.44 5.72
N ALA A 70 -10.95 12.26 5.26
CA ALA A 70 -10.41 11.01 5.75
C ALA A 70 -8.88 10.83 5.58
N MET A 71 -8.22 11.73 4.83
CA MET A 71 -6.75 11.72 4.75
C MET A 71 -6.08 12.06 6.08
N SER A 72 -6.73 12.83 6.97
CA SER A 72 -6.16 13.17 8.28
C SER A 72 -5.87 11.90 9.10
N GLU A 73 -6.84 10.97 9.18
CA GLU A 73 -6.66 9.65 9.79
C GLU A 73 -5.54 8.86 9.12
N LEU A 74 -5.51 8.86 7.78
CA LEU A 74 -4.54 8.07 7.05
C LEU A 74 -3.11 8.59 7.19
N TYR A 75 -2.90 9.90 7.25
CA TYR A 75 -1.56 10.47 7.46
C TYR A 75 -0.94 9.99 8.77
N GLU A 76 -1.71 9.95 9.84
CA GLU A 76 -1.22 9.44 11.14
C GLU A 76 -0.81 7.97 11.05
N LYS A 77 -1.65 7.11 10.45
CA LYS A 77 -1.34 5.70 10.24
C LYS A 77 -0.08 5.51 9.37
N MET A 78 0.05 6.28 8.29
CA MET A 78 1.22 6.24 7.41
C MET A 78 2.52 6.63 8.12
N LEU A 79 2.46 7.62 9.01
CA LEU A 79 3.62 8.07 9.76
C LEU A 79 4.05 7.06 10.82
N LEU A 80 3.10 6.41 11.48
CA LEU A 80 3.36 5.44 12.55
C LEU A 80 3.86 4.08 12.05
N ALA A 81 3.41 3.65 10.87
CA ALA A 81 3.78 2.35 10.32
C ALA A 81 5.24 2.30 9.85
N ASP A 82 5.88 1.16 10.05
CA ASP A 82 7.25 0.87 9.57
C ASP A 82 7.25 0.40 8.11
N ALA A 83 6.17 -0.26 7.68
CA ALA A 83 6.01 -0.76 6.32
C ALA A 83 4.56 -0.65 5.83
N TRP A 84 4.38 -0.61 4.49
CA TRP A 84 3.07 -0.45 3.87
C TRP A 84 2.78 -1.51 2.82
N ILE A 85 1.50 -1.93 2.78
CA ILE A 85 0.90 -2.65 1.66
C ILE A 85 -0.04 -1.68 0.95
N LEU A 86 0.28 -1.25 -0.27
CA LEU A 86 -0.65 -0.52 -1.12
C LEU A 86 -1.36 -1.50 -2.05
N ALA A 87 -2.68 -1.58 -1.96
CA ALA A 87 -3.45 -2.46 -2.80
C ALA A 87 -4.48 -1.70 -3.65
N SER A 88 -4.55 -2.04 -4.94
CA SER A 88 -5.46 -1.42 -5.90
C SER A 88 -6.21 -2.47 -6.73
N PRO A 89 -7.51 -2.26 -6.99
CA PRO A 89 -8.11 -2.87 -8.18
C PRO A 89 -7.47 -2.24 -9.41
N VAL A 90 -7.37 -3.01 -10.49
CA VAL A 90 -6.92 -2.47 -11.78
C VAL A 90 -8.13 -1.91 -12.51
N TYR A 91 -8.12 -0.62 -12.78
CA TYR A 91 -9.13 0.07 -13.57
C TYR A 91 -8.47 0.71 -14.79
N GLN A 92 -8.91 0.32 -16.00
CA GLN A 92 -8.36 0.83 -17.26
C GLN A 92 -6.82 0.69 -17.34
N GLY A 93 -6.31 -0.45 -16.86
CA GLY A 93 -4.88 -0.77 -16.91
C GLY A 93 -4.01 -0.07 -15.85
N GLN A 94 -4.61 0.64 -14.89
CA GLN A 94 -3.89 1.44 -13.88
C GLN A 94 -4.49 1.26 -12.47
N VAL A 95 -3.83 1.84 -11.47
CA VAL A 95 -4.39 1.93 -10.13
C VAL A 95 -5.71 2.70 -10.14
N SER A 96 -6.61 2.41 -9.20
CA SER A 96 -7.88 3.12 -9.09
C SER A 96 -7.68 4.62 -8.86
N GLY A 97 -8.60 5.44 -9.38
CA GLY A 97 -8.60 6.88 -9.12
C GLY A 97 -8.63 7.21 -7.63
N GLN A 98 -9.31 6.40 -6.82
CA GLN A 98 -9.36 6.55 -5.37
C GLN A 98 -7.97 6.38 -4.74
N LEU A 99 -7.22 5.33 -5.11
CA LEU A 99 -5.85 5.17 -4.60
C LEU A 99 -4.95 6.28 -5.12
N LYS A 100 -5.05 6.64 -6.40
CA LYS A 100 -4.25 7.74 -6.97
C LYS A 100 -4.49 9.04 -6.21
N THR A 101 -5.73 9.34 -5.82
CA THR A 101 -6.06 10.50 -4.99
C THR A 101 -5.34 10.46 -3.65
N VAL A 102 -5.33 9.30 -2.98
CA VAL A 102 -4.56 9.11 -1.74
C VAL A 102 -3.08 9.42 -1.95
N LEU A 103 -2.49 8.85 -3.00
CA LEU A 103 -1.06 9.04 -3.32
C LEU A 103 -0.73 10.52 -3.60
N ASP A 104 -1.55 11.23 -4.38
CA ASP A 104 -1.37 12.65 -4.66
C ASP A 104 -1.48 13.52 -3.39
N ARG A 105 -2.36 13.14 -2.49
CA ARG A 105 -2.57 13.83 -1.21
C ARG A 105 -1.39 13.64 -0.24
N CYS A 106 -0.53 12.62 -0.40
CA CYS A 106 0.70 12.46 0.39
C CYS A 106 1.68 13.63 0.21
N ARG A 107 1.51 14.46 -0.83
CA ARG A 107 2.22 15.73 -0.97
C ARG A 107 2.14 16.61 0.30
N ALA A 108 1.07 16.54 1.05
CA ALA A 108 0.91 17.31 2.29
C ALA A 108 1.87 16.88 3.39
N VAL A 109 2.20 15.60 3.47
CA VAL A 109 3.20 15.05 4.41
C VAL A 109 4.61 15.44 3.96
N ALA A 110 4.95 15.20 2.69
CA ALA A 110 6.25 15.53 2.12
C ALA A 110 6.56 17.04 2.18
N ALA A 111 5.55 17.90 2.09
CA ALA A 111 5.69 19.35 2.23
C ALA A 111 6.06 19.78 3.66
N ARG A 112 5.63 19.03 4.67
CA ARG A 112 5.95 19.27 6.07
C ARG A 112 7.33 18.71 6.43
N ASP A 113 7.60 17.49 6.02
CA ASP A 113 8.88 16.80 6.15
C ASP A 113 9.12 15.93 4.91
N ARG A 114 10.11 16.33 4.08
CA ARG A 114 10.44 15.60 2.84
C ARG A 114 10.93 14.18 3.09
N HIS A 115 11.37 13.88 4.30
CA HIS A 115 11.92 12.59 4.71
C HIS A 115 10.97 11.77 5.58
N ALA A 116 9.71 12.21 5.74
CA ALA A 116 8.72 11.56 6.61
C ALA A 116 8.50 10.07 6.29
N PHE A 117 8.69 9.67 5.02
CA PHE A 117 8.49 8.28 4.58
C PHE A 117 9.81 7.56 4.28
N ARG A 118 10.96 8.24 4.45
CA ARG A 118 12.28 7.65 4.19
C ARG A 118 12.47 6.35 4.96
N ASP A 119 13.03 5.36 4.27
CA ASP A 119 13.38 4.05 4.81
C ASP A 119 12.20 3.21 5.31
N LYS A 120 10.94 3.62 5.07
CA LYS A 120 9.80 2.71 5.22
C LYS A 120 9.79 1.74 4.04
N VAL A 121 9.43 0.49 4.30
CA VAL A 121 9.38 -0.53 3.25
C VAL A 121 7.97 -0.62 2.66
N GLY A 122 7.85 -0.80 1.35
CA GLY A 122 6.56 -0.84 0.68
C GLY A 122 6.40 -1.98 -0.31
N MET A 123 5.22 -2.61 -0.35
CA MET A 123 4.83 -3.57 -1.38
C MET A 123 3.53 -3.19 -2.05
N GLY A 124 3.34 -3.68 -3.28
CA GLY A 124 2.11 -3.52 -4.05
C GLY A 124 1.33 -4.82 -4.20
N ILE A 125 -0.02 -4.73 -4.14
CA ILE A 125 -0.94 -5.78 -4.57
C ILE A 125 -1.88 -5.18 -5.60
N CYS A 126 -1.90 -5.69 -6.83
CA CYS A 126 -2.80 -5.23 -7.88
C CYS A 126 -3.72 -6.35 -8.35
N ILE A 127 -5.04 -6.11 -8.30
CA ILE A 127 -6.06 -7.12 -8.55
C ILE A 127 -6.80 -6.79 -9.84
N GLY A 128 -6.65 -7.65 -10.86
CA GLY A 128 -7.39 -7.55 -12.11
C GLY A 128 -8.62 -8.47 -12.16
N GLY A 129 -9.61 -8.10 -12.97
CA GLY A 129 -10.68 -9.01 -13.40
C GLY A 129 -10.13 -10.13 -14.28
N ASP A 130 -9.17 -9.77 -15.13
CA ASP A 130 -8.39 -10.67 -16.00
C ASP A 130 -7.04 -11.02 -15.40
N ARG A 131 -6.47 -12.17 -15.81
CA ARG A 131 -5.12 -12.62 -15.40
C ARG A 131 -4.03 -11.64 -15.88
N SER A 132 -4.18 -11.06 -17.06
CA SER A 132 -3.25 -10.11 -17.68
C SER A 132 -3.97 -8.80 -18.01
N GLY A 133 -4.53 -8.15 -17.00
CA GLY A 133 -5.43 -6.99 -17.13
C GLY A 133 -4.80 -5.64 -16.78
N GLY A 134 -3.46 -5.55 -16.62
CA GLY A 134 -2.78 -4.31 -16.25
C GLY A 134 -2.28 -4.28 -14.80
N GLN A 135 -2.14 -5.45 -14.15
CA GLN A 135 -1.59 -5.54 -12.80
C GLN A 135 -0.14 -5.04 -12.75
N GLU A 136 0.72 -5.44 -13.72
CA GLU A 136 2.13 -5.04 -13.72
C GLU A 136 2.33 -3.53 -13.92
N PRO A 137 1.71 -2.85 -14.90
CA PRO A 137 1.79 -1.39 -15.00
C PRO A 137 1.29 -0.67 -13.73
N SER A 138 0.26 -1.22 -13.07
CA SER A 138 -0.22 -0.70 -11.79
C SER A 138 0.81 -0.87 -10.68
N LEU A 139 1.47 -2.03 -10.58
CA LEU A 139 2.57 -2.27 -9.64
C LEU A 139 3.75 -1.32 -9.88
N GLN A 140 4.13 -1.09 -11.15
CA GLN A 140 5.18 -0.11 -11.51
C GLN A 140 4.82 1.30 -11.05
N SER A 141 3.55 1.71 -11.16
CA SER A 141 3.08 3.00 -10.65
C SER A 141 3.25 3.12 -9.13
N LEU A 142 2.97 2.04 -8.37
CA LEU A 142 3.19 2.00 -6.92
C LEU A 142 4.68 2.04 -6.56
N ILE A 143 5.53 1.33 -7.30
CA ILE A 143 6.99 1.37 -7.14
C ILE A 143 7.50 2.81 -7.35
N GLY A 144 7.03 3.50 -8.38
CA GLY A 144 7.37 4.90 -8.62
C GLY A 144 6.99 5.82 -7.46
N PHE A 145 5.80 5.60 -6.86
CA PHE A 145 5.37 6.33 -5.67
C PHE A 145 6.30 6.07 -4.47
N TYR A 146 6.68 4.83 -4.22
CA TYR A 146 7.60 4.50 -3.14
C TYR A 146 8.96 5.17 -3.32
N LEU A 147 9.54 5.09 -4.52
CA LEU A 147 10.86 5.65 -4.82
C LEU A 147 10.90 7.17 -4.65
N ILE A 148 9.88 7.91 -5.15
CA ILE A 148 9.85 9.37 -5.03
C ILE A 148 9.70 9.84 -3.57
N ASN A 149 9.21 8.97 -2.68
CA ASN A 149 9.07 9.23 -1.25
C ASN A 149 10.22 8.63 -0.42
N GLU A 150 11.35 8.27 -1.05
CA GLU A 150 12.52 7.67 -0.39
C GLU A 150 12.21 6.37 0.37
N MET A 151 11.13 5.68 0.00
CA MET A 151 10.77 4.38 0.53
C MET A 151 11.50 3.27 -0.24
N ILE A 152 11.52 2.08 0.33
CA ILE A 152 12.16 0.89 -0.24
C ILE A 152 11.06 -0.04 -0.79
N PRO A 153 10.81 -0.05 -2.12
CA PRO A 153 9.86 -0.99 -2.69
C PRO A 153 10.41 -2.40 -2.70
N VAL A 154 9.55 -3.39 -2.44
CA VAL A 154 9.92 -4.81 -2.51
C VAL A 154 8.97 -5.59 -3.41
N GLY A 155 9.54 -6.53 -4.17
CA GLY A 155 8.86 -7.62 -4.84
C GLY A 155 9.17 -8.96 -4.20
N GLY A 156 8.53 -10.02 -4.67
CA GLY A 156 8.76 -11.39 -4.17
C GLY A 156 9.77 -12.21 -4.98
N GLY A 157 10.51 -11.55 -5.90
CA GLY A 157 11.49 -12.20 -6.77
C GLY A 157 10.88 -12.84 -8.01
N ALA A 158 11.72 -13.49 -8.84
CA ALA A 158 11.32 -14.09 -10.10
C ALA A 158 10.25 -15.19 -9.93
N PHE A 159 9.60 -15.50 -11.04
CA PHE A 159 8.56 -16.52 -11.16
C PHE A 159 7.29 -16.24 -10.35
N GLY A 160 6.63 -15.14 -10.71
CA GLY A 160 5.24 -14.84 -10.33
C GLY A 160 5.04 -13.76 -9.29
N ALA A 161 6.11 -13.12 -8.77
CA ALA A 161 5.97 -12.01 -7.81
C ALA A 161 6.97 -10.87 -8.07
N ASN A 162 7.40 -10.70 -9.34
CA ASN A 162 8.55 -9.90 -9.74
C ASN A 162 8.51 -8.46 -9.22
N LEU A 163 7.40 -7.75 -9.47
CA LEU A 163 7.21 -6.35 -9.10
C LEU A 163 6.32 -6.17 -7.86
N GLY A 164 5.78 -7.25 -7.32
CA GLY A 164 4.77 -7.29 -6.28
C GLY A 164 3.78 -8.42 -6.54
N ALA A 165 2.60 -8.38 -5.91
CA ALA A 165 1.59 -9.40 -6.09
C ALA A 165 0.55 -9.01 -7.17
N ALA A 166 0.57 -9.71 -8.29
CA ALA A 166 -0.44 -9.62 -9.35
C ALA A 166 -1.51 -10.70 -9.10
N VAL A 167 -2.73 -10.28 -8.79
CA VAL A 167 -3.82 -11.17 -8.37
C VAL A 167 -4.97 -11.12 -9.36
N TRP A 168 -5.60 -12.28 -9.59
CA TRP A 168 -6.72 -12.44 -10.51
C TRP A 168 -8.02 -12.71 -9.76
N SER A 169 -8.99 -11.79 -9.84
CA SER A 169 -10.28 -11.94 -9.17
C SER A 169 -11.33 -12.69 -9.99
N ARG A 170 -11.10 -12.92 -11.29
CA ARG A 170 -12.09 -13.51 -12.22
C ARG A 170 -13.45 -12.79 -12.19
N ASP A 171 -13.48 -11.52 -11.78
CA ASP A 171 -14.67 -10.73 -11.47
C ASP A 171 -15.62 -11.37 -10.41
N LYS A 172 -15.13 -12.36 -9.66
CA LYS A 172 -15.88 -13.09 -8.62
C LYS A 172 -15.65 -12.53 -7.20
N GLY A 173 -15.14 -11.32 -7.07
CA GLY A 173 -14.90 -10.72 -5.76
C GLY A 173 -13.85 -11.47 -4.93
N ALA A 174 -14.08 -11.59 -3.63
CA ALA A 174 -13.18 -12.31 -2.73
C ALA A 174 -13.00 -13.79 -3.11
N GLU A 175 -14.06 -14.45 -3.58
CA GLU A 175 -14.00 -15.88 -3.97
C GLU A 175 -13.06 -16.11 -5.15
N GLY A 176 -13.02 -15.17 -6.12
CA GLY A 176 -12.07 -15.26 -7.21
C GLY A 176 -10.62 -15.10 -6.76
N VAL A 177 -10.35 -14.20 -5.80
CA VAL A 177 -9.03 -14.02 -5.19
C VAL A 177 -8.60 -15.25 -4.40
N LYS A 178 -9.50 -15.84 -3.59
CA LYS A 178 -9.24 -17.09 -2.85
C LYS A 178 -8.86 -18.24 -3.80
N ALA A 179 -9.50 -18.32 -4.96
CA ALA A 179 -9.25 -19.34 -5.97
C ALA A 179 -8.00 -19.07 -6.84
N ASP A 180 -7.32 -17.95 -6.66
CA ASP A 180 -6.08 -17.60 -7.34
C ASP A 180 -4.88 -18.02 -6.48
N GLU A 181 -4.60 -19.32 -6.44
CA GLU A 181 -3.51 -19.89 -5.63
C GLU A 181 -2.16 -19.26 -5.93
N GLU A 182 -1.83 -19.02 -7.21
CA GLU A 182 -0.58 -18.38 -7.62
C GLU A 182 -0.50 -16.93 -7.14
N GLY A 183 -1.59 -16.16 -7.32
CA GLY A 183 -1.67 -14.79 -6.87
C GLY A 183 -1.54 -14.69 -5.34
N MET A 184 -2.20 -15.57 -4.60
CA MET A 184 -2.11 -15.59 -3.13
C MET A 184 -0.74 -16.07 -2.65
N ALA A 185 -0.11 -17.03 -3.32
CA ALA A 185 1.28 -17.42 -3.03
C ALA A 185 2.25 -16.26 -3.30
N ALA A 186 2.01 -15.45 -4.35
CA ALA A 186 2.78 -14.23 -4.59
C ALA A 186 2.59 -13.21 -3.46
N VAL A 187 1.34 -13.01 -2.97
CA VAL A 187 1.07 -12.15 -1.81
C VAL A 187 1.91 -12.56 -0.61
N HIS A 188 1.91 -13.84 -0.25
CA HIS A 188 2.68 -14.34 0.90
C HIS A 188 4.19 -14.13 0.72
N ARG A 189 4.75 -14.46 -0.45
CA ARG A 189 6.19 -14.24 -0.73
C ARG A 189 6.59 -12.78 -0.61
N VAL A 190 5.76 -11.86 -1.11
CA VAL A 190 6.08 -10.44 -1.02
C VAL A 190 5.95 -9.94 0.41
N VAL A 191 5.00 -10.45 1.21
CA VAL A 191 4.89 -10.16 2.64
C VAL A 191 6.12 -10.67 3.40
N ASP A 192 6.59 -11.89 3.15
CA ASP A 192 7.81 -12.41 3.76
C ASP A 192 8.99 -11.46 3.49
N ARG A 193 9.15 -11.04 2.22
CA ARG A 193 10.21 -10.10 1.85
C ARG A 193 10.03 -8.71 2.46
N LEU A 194 8.80 -8.22 2.56
CA LEU A 194 8.47 -6.95 3.21
C LEU A 194 8.93 -6.94 4.67
N ILE A 195 8.60 -7.98 5.42
CA ILE A 195 8.95 -8.12 6.83
C ILE A 195 10.47 -8.29 7.01
N GLU A 196 11.11 -9.12 6.18
CA GLU A 196 12.58 -9.31 6.20
C GLU A 196 13.29 -7.96 6.00
N MET A 197 12.92 -7.21 4.96
CA MET A 197 13.54 -5.92 4.66
C MET A 197 13.25 -4.89 5.75
N THR A 198 12.06 -4.88 6.30
CA THR A 198 11.70 -3.96 7.40
C THR A 198 12.58 -4.22 8.63
N ARG A 199 12.81 -5.47 8.99
CA ARG A 199 13.72 -5.85 10.08
C ARG A 199 15.16 -5.42 9.81
N LEU A 200 15.63 -5.63 8.59
CA LEU A 200 16.98 -5.26 8.18
C LEU A 200 17.22 -3.75 8.29
N VAL A 201 16.24 -2.95 7.84
CA VAL A 201 16.29 -1.48 7.92
C VAL A 201 16.20 -1.00 9.36
N ALA A 202 15.29 -1.56 10.15
CA ALA A 202 15.14 -1.19 11.57
C ALA A 202 16.42 -1.48 12.38
N GLY A 203 17.11 -2.59 12.10
CA GLY A 203 18.37 -2.95 12.76
C GLY A 203 19.58 -2.05 12.39
N ARG A 204 19.43 -1.20 11.36
CA ARG A 204 20.47 -0.26 10.92
C ARG A 204 20.20 1.21 11.30
N ARG A 205 19.06 1.50 11.89
CA ARG A 205 18.79 2.86 12.40
C ARG A 205 19.64 3.09 13.65
N PRO A 206 20.43 4.20 13.69
CA PRO A 206 21.29 4.52 14.84
C PRO A 206 20.50 4.80 16.11
#